data_dca6f0d4dcc559d5a6c659fbff725c4d
#
_entry.id   dca6f0d4dcc559d5a6c659fbff725c4d
#
_cell.length_a   1.000
_cell.length_b   1.000
_cell.length_c   1.000
_cell.angle_alpha   90.00
_cell.angle_beta   90.00
_cell.angle_gamma   90.00
#
_symmetry.space_group_name_H-M   'P 1'
#
loop_
_entity.id
_entity.type
_entity.pdbx_description
1 polymer ?
#
loop_
_entity_poly.entity_id
_entity_poly.type
_entity_poly.pdbx_seq_one_letter_code
_entity_poly.pdbx_strand_id
1 'polypeptide(L)'
;MADFKTTCWTLVMTTTHGTDVARQAALERLCQDYWPPVYSYIRRRGQGEEEAKDLAQEFFARLLEKRWLDGADPELGKFRAYLLTMLKRFLAGSYEHDTRQKRGGGALHFRLDWDSIPEIADTADTPEEAFDRRWALTVVHRAMARVHKEAEASGRLILFAALSPFVLTEPEPGAYEQVAAELHLSRSAIAMAVHRLRLRLRELVRSEIAETLVNHSAVETEMQELMAALRK
;
A
#
# COMPACT_ATOMS: atom_id res chain seq x y z
N MET A 1 3.91 6.29 26.57
CA MET A 1 3.73 7.26 25.48
C MET A 1 2.78 6.63 24.50
N ALA A 2 1.60 7.23 24.34
CA ALA A 2 0.61 6.73 23.38
C ALA A 2 1.16 6.94 21.97
N ASP A 3 1.38 5.84 21.27
CA ASP A 3 1.76 5.84 19.86
C ASP A 3 0.54 6.40 19.10
N PHE A 4 0.58 7.68 18.75
CA PHE A 4 -0.42 8.30 17.90
C PHE A 4 -0.32 7.63 16.53
N LYS A 5 -1.15 6.63 16.29
CA LYS A 5 -1.28 5.99 14.99
C LYS A 5 -1.76 7.04 14.00
N THR A 6 -0.86 7.46 13.15
CA THR A 6 -1.12 8.47 12.13
C THR A 6 -1.98 7.85 11.03
N THR A 7 -3.25 8.24 10.93
CA THR A 7 -4.15 7.78 9.87
C THR A 7 -3.74 8.38 8.52
N CYS A 8 -4.14 7.76 7.41
CA CYS A 8 -3.92 8.35 6.07
C CYS A 8 -4.55 9.74 5.98
N TRP A 9 -5.74 9.93 6.52
CA TRP A 9 -6.35 11.25 6.64
C TRP A 9 -5.57 12.18 7.58
N THR A 10 -5.00 11.66 8.67
CA THR A 10 -4.10 12.44 9.54
C THR A 10 -2.84 12.85 8.77
N LEU A 11 -2.27 11.96 7.92
CA LEU A 11 -1.16 12.33 7.04
C LEU A 11 -1.57 13.47 6.09
N VAL A 12 -2.72 13.37 5.43
CA VAL A 12 -3.25 14.43 4.56
C VAL A 12 -3.42 15.73 5.34
N MET A 13 -4.04 15.70 6.52
CA MET A 13 -4.20 16.89 7.36
C MET A 13 -2.85 17.45 7.84
N THR A 14 -1.87 16.59 8.12
CA THR A 14 -0.51 17.03 8.47
C THR A 14 0.19 17.70 7.30
N THR A 15 -0.09 17.28 6.06
CA THR A 15 0.46 17.95 4.86
C THR A 15 -0.10 19.35 4.67
N THR A 16 -1.31 19.61 5.17
CA THR A 16 -1.98 20.91 5.03
C THR A 16 -1.72 21.85 6.22
N HIS A 17 -1.64 21.31 7.43
CA HIS A 17 -1.61 22.10 8.68
C HIS A 17 -0.41 21.83 9.60
N GLY A 18 0.49 20.89 9.23
CA GLY A 18 1.65 20.51 10.03
C GLY A 18 2.83 21.49 9.93
N THR A 19 3.82 21.31 10.82
CA THR A 19 5.13 21.96 10.68
C THR A 19 5.84 21.45 9.42
N ASP A 20 6.80 22.19 8.87
CA ASP A 20 7.48 21.82 7.62
C ASP A 20 8.12 20.43 7.68
N VAL A 21 8.74 20.06 8.82
CA VAL A 21 9.32 18.72 9.01
C VAL A 21 8.25 17.63 9.05
N ALA A 22 7.15 17.85 9.77
CA ALA A 22 6.05 16.90 9.86
C ALA A 22 5.32 16.77 8.51
N ARG A 23 5.18 17.88 7.77
CA ARG A 23 4.64 17.91 6.42
C ARG A 23 5.46 17.06 5.47
N GLN A 24 6.78 17.26 5.45
CA GLN A 24 7.68 16.50 4.58
C GLN A 24 7.59 14.99 4.86
N ALA A 25 7.67 14.57 6.10
CA ALA A 25 7.54 13.17 6.49
C ALA A 25 6.17 12.57 6.10
N ALA A 26 5.09 13.33 6.27
CA ALA A 26 3.74 12.90 5.89
C ALA A 26 3.61 12.73 4.37
N LEU A 27 4.19 13.64 3.59
CA LEU A 27 4.21 13.58 2.13
C LEU A 27 5.03 12.39 1.61
N GLU A 28 6.22 12.17 2.17
CA GLU A 28 7.05 11.00 1.84
C GLU A 28 6.30 9.70 2.10
N ARG A 29 5.64 9.58 3.25
CA ARG A 29 4.83 8.43 3.61
C ARG A 29 3.69 8.20 2.62
N LEU A 30 2.95 9.26 2.29
CA LEU A 30 1.83 9.21 1.36
C LEU A 30 2.28 8.80 -0.05
N CYS A 31 3.41 9.34 -0.50
CA CYS A 31 3.99 8.93 -1.77
C CYS A 31 4.40 7.45 -1.75
N GLN A 32 5.08 6.98 -0.70
CA GLN A 32 5.46 5.57 -0.57
C GLN A 32 4.26 4.62 -0.61
N ASP A 33 3.16 5.00 0.05
CA ASP A 33 1.97 4.16 0.16
C ASP A 33 1.15 4.11 -1.14
N TYR A 34 1.13 5.21 -1.89
CA TYR A 34 0.27 5.34 -3.08
C TYR A 34 1.01 5.34 -4.42
N TRP A 35 2.32 5.37 -4.42
CA TRP A 35 3.08 5.24 -5.66
C TRP A 35 2.79 3.93 -6.40
N PRO A 36 2.86 2.74 -5.76
CA PRO A 36 2.60 1.50 -6.46
C PRO A 36 1.19 1.42 -7.08
N PRO A 37 0.10 1.82 -6.39
CA PRO A 37 -1.22 1.92 -7.00
C PRO A 37 -1.29 2.87 -8.19
N VAL A 38 -0.73 4.07 -8.07
CA VAL A 38 -0.72 5.09 -9.14
C VAL A 38 0.04 4.59 -10.37
N TYR A 39 1.24 4.07 -10.17
CA TYR A 39 2.04 3.48 -11.24
C TYR A 39 1.30 2.34 -11.93
N SER A 40 0.69 1.43 -11.17
CA SER A 40 -0.08 0.31 -11.72
C SER A 40 -1.25 0.77 -12.58
N TYR A 41 -1.98 1.79 -12.13
CA TYR A 41 -3.06 2.40 -12.90
C TYR A 41 -2.55 2.94 -14.25
N ILE A 42 -1.46 3.71 -14.24
CA ILE A 42 -0.88 4.32 -15.44
C ILE A 42 -0.39 3.24 -16.40
N ARG A 43 0.28 2.21 -15.91
CA ARG A 43 0.72 1.05 -16.72
C ARG A 43 -0.46 0.37 -17.42
N ARG A 44 -1.57 0.16 -16.70
CA ARG A 44 -2.80 -0.44 -17.27
C ARG A 44 -3.53 0.46 -18.26
N ARG A 45 -3.25 1.76 -18.24
CA ARG A 45 -3.70 2.69 -19.29
C ARG A 45 -2.93 2.56 -20.60
N GLY A 46 -1.95 1.64 -20.67
CA GLY A 46 -1.16 1.36 -21.87
C GLY A 46 0.16 2.12 -21.97
N GLN A 47 0.57 2.82 -20.92
CA GLN A 47 1.84 3.55 -20.91
C GLN A 47 3.02 2.59 -20.77
N GLY A 48 4.14 2.88 -21.44
CA GLY A 48 5.41 2.18 -21.25
C GLY A 48 5.95 2.32 -19.82
N GLU A 49 6.93 1.51 -19.46
CA GLU A 49 7.49 1.50 -18.10
C GLU A 49 8.05 2.85 -17.68
N GLU A 50 8.94 3.43 -18.50
CA GLU A 50 9.58 4.72 -18.20
C GLU A 50 8.56 5.86 -18.22
N GLU A 51 7.66 5.89 -19.20
CA GLU A 51 6.60 6.89 -19.28
C GLU A 51 5.65 6.82 -18.07
N ALA A 52 5.33 5.62 -17.60
CA ALA A 52 4.50 5.46 -16.41
C ALA A 52 5.19 5.93 -15.13
N LYS A 53 6.51 5.74 -15.02
CA LYS A 53 7.32 6.28 -13.92
C LYS A 53 7.31 7.81 -13.95
N ASP A 54 7.57 8.40 -15.13
CA ASP A 54 7.58 9.85 -15.30
C ASP A 54 6.22 10.48 -14.98
N LEU A 55 5.13 9.91 -15.51
CA LEU A 55 3.77 10.38 -15.24
C LEU A 55 3.39 10.24 -13.76
N ALA A 56 3.78 9.15 -13.10
CA ALA A 56 3.53 8.99 -11.67
C ALA A 56 4.31 10.03 -10.86
N GLN A 57 5.57 10.29 -11.20
CA GLN A 57 6.39 11.31 -10.57
C GLN A 57 5.79 12.71 -10.76
N GLU A 58 5.38 13.04 -11.99
CA GLU A 58 4.73 14.32 -12.29
C GLU A 58 3.41 14.48 -11.55
N PHE A 59 2.60 13.41 -11.46
CA PHE A 59 1.36 13.41 -10.69
C PHE A 59 1.60 13.79 -9.23
N PHE A 60 2.55 13.13 -8.56
CA PHE A 60 2.87 13.43 -7.16
C PHE A 60 3.47 14.84 -7.02
N ALA A 61 4.36 15.27 -7.93
CA ALA A 61 4.88 16.63 -7.91
C ALA A 61 3.74 17.67 -7.99
N ARG A 62 2.80 17.50 -8.91
CA ARG A 62 1.63 18.40 -9.04
C ARG A 62 0.67 18.32 -7.86
N LEU A 63 0.48 17.11 -7.29
CA LEU A 63 -0.34 16.93 -6.10
C LEU A 63 0.18 17.80 -4.93
N LEU A 64 1.52 17.89 -4.82
CA LEU A 64 2.21 18.65 -3.79
C LEU A 64 2.25 20.16 -4.10
N GLU A 65 2.68 20.54 -5.31
CA GLU A 65 2.84 21.93 -5.71
C GLU A 65 1.52 22.70 -5.76
N LYS A 66 0.46 22.07 -6.30
CA LYS A 66 -0.85 22.70 -6.48
C LYS A 66 -1.76 22.58 -5.28
N ARG A 67 -1.24 22.06 -4.16
CA ARG A 67 -2.02 21.89 -2.91
C ARG A 67 -3.35 21.17 -3.14
N TRP A 68 -3.38 20.19 -4.05
CA TRP A 68 -4.61 19.44 -4.33
C TRP A 68 -5.12 18.70 -3.09
N LEU A 69 -4.24 18.42 -2.12
CA LEU A 69 -4.63 17.82 -0.85
C LEU A 69 -5.46 18.78 0.04
N ASP A 70 -5.39 20.09 -0.17
CA ASP A 70 -6.16 21.07 0.59
C ASP A 70 -7.68 20.95 0.33
N GLY A 71 -8.05 20.40 -0.83
CA GLY A 71 -9.44 20.11 -1.19
C GLY A 71 -9.92 18.70 -0.85
N ALA A 72 -9.08 17.91 -0.19
CA ALA A 72 -9.43 16.56 0.23
C ALA A 72 -10.28 16.61 1.51
N ASP A 73 -11.54 16.16 1.42
CA ASP A 73 -12.48 16.17 2.53
C ASP A 73 -12.72 14.73 3.01
N PRO A 74 -12.35 14.44 4.26
CA PRO A 74 -12.59 13.12 4.86
C PRO A 74 -14.04 12.69 4.91
N GLU A 75 -14.98 13.64 4.97
CA GLU A 75 -16.42 13.36 5.02
C GLU A 75 -16.96 12.88 3.66
N LEU A 76 -16.27 13.21 2.56
CA LEU A 76 -16.66 12.81 1.22
C LEU A 76 -16.25 11.38 0.85
N GLY A 77 -15.51 10.67 1.73
CA GLY A 77 -15.21 9.26 1.52
C GLY A 77 -13.76 8.84 1.71
N LYS A 78 -13.36 7.78 0.98
CA LYS A 78 -12.05 7.15 1.10
C LYS A 78 -10.97 7.98 0.39
N PHE A 79 -9.83 8.17 1.03
CA PHE A 79 -8.71 8.91 0.41
C PHE A 79 -8.25 8.29 -0.91
N ARG A 80 -8.21 6.95 -1.02
CA ARG A 80 -7.83 6.27 -2.27
C ARG A 80 -8.76 6.60 -3.44
N ALA A 81 -10.07 6.76 -3.19
CA ALA A 81 -11.04 7.14 -4.23
C ALA A 81 -10.84 8.60 -4.67
N TYR A 82 -10.54 9.49 -3.72
CA TYR A 82 -10.15 10.86 -4.01
C TYR A 82 -8.88 10.90 -4.89
N LEU A 83 -7.82 10.19 -4.48
CA LEU A 83 -6.56 10.16 -5.21
C LEU A 83 -6.73 9.61 -6.64
N LEU A 84 -7.51 8.53 -6.80
CA LEU A 84 -7.82 7.96 -8.11
C LEU A 84 -8.58 8.96 -9.00
N THR A 85 -9.50 9.73 -8.43
CA THR A 85 -10.22 10.78 -9.17
C THR A 85 -9.26 11.88 -9.64
N MET A 86 -8.33 12.30 -8.79
CA MET A 86 -7.32 13.28 -9.14
C MET A 86 -6.36 12.76 -10.21
N LEU A 87 -5.96 11.48 -10.12
CA LEU A 87 -5.13 10.82 -11.13
C LEU A 87 -5.82 10.79 -12.50
N LYS A 88 -7.11 10.43 -12.54
CA LYS A 88 -7.90 10.45 -13.78
C LYS A 88 -7.95 11.84 -14.42
N ARG A 89 -8.17 12.89 -13.62
CA ARG A 89 -8.18 14.29 -14.08
C ARG A 89 -6.82 14.73 -14.58
N PHE A 90 -5.76 14.37 -13.86
CA PHE A 90 -4.39 14.66 -14.26
C PHE A 90 -4.05 14.05 -15.62
N LEU A 91 -4.34 12.75 -15.80
CA LEU A 91 -4.06 12.06 -17.06
C LEU A 91 -4.89 12.63 -18.22
N ALA A 92 -6.17 12.97 -18.00
CA ALA A 92 -6.99 13.61 -19.03
C ALA A 92 -6.40 14.97 -19.47
N GLY A 93 -5.94 15.79 -18.53
CA GLY A 93 -5.29 17.07 -18.84
C GLY A 93 -3.87 16.94 -19.43
N SER A 94 -3.14 15.88 -19.09
CA SER A 94 -1.81 15.59 -19.64
C SER A 94 -1.89 15.26 -21.13
N TYR A 95 -2.87 14.47 -21.55
CA TYR A 95 -3.11 14.19 -22.97
C TYR A 95 -3.42 15.43 -23.80
N GLU A 96 -4.03 16.47 -23.23
CA GLU A 96 -4.27 17.75 -23.91
C GLU A 96 -3.01 18.62 -23.97
N HIS A 97 -2.04 18.43 -23.07
CA HIS A 97 -0.83 19.24 -22.94
C HIS A 97 0.36 18.68 -23.72
N ASP A 98 0.48 17.36 -23.90
CA ASP A 98 1.55 16.70 -24.67
C ASP A 98 1.53 17.08 -26.16
N THR A 99 0.40 17.59 -26.64
CA THR A 99 0.35 18.24 -27.96
C THR A 99 1.02 19.64 -27.97
N ARG A 100 1.42 20.20 -26.83
CA ARG A 100 1.90 21.59 -26.74
C ARG A 100 3.29 21.86 -26.19
N GLN A 101 3.92 21.06 -25.33
CA GLN A 101 5.29 21.40 -24.89
C GLN A 101 6.04 20.25 -24.16
N LYS A 102 7.11 19.76 -24.77
CA LYS A 102 8.28 19.20 -24.07
C LYS A 102 9.10 20.36 -23.49
N ARG A 103 9.04 20.63 -22.19
CA ARG A 103 10.09 21.37 -21.45
C ARG A 103 9.99 21.15 -19.93
N GLY A 104 11.13 20.73 -19.37
CA GLY A 104 11.63 20.65 -18.03
C GLY A 104 10.91 21.42 -16.91
N GLY A 105 10.51 20.68 -15.89
CA GLY A 105 10.17 21.16 -14.56
C GLY A 105 11.02 20.42 -13.55
N GLY A 106 11.52 21.12 -12.52
CA GLY A 106 12.40 20.59 -11.48
C GLY A 106 11.79 19.38 -10.80
N ALA A 107 12.44 18.24 -10.94
CA ALA A 107 11.99 16.99 -10.41
C ALA A 107 12.23 16.95 -8.89
N LEU A 108 11.17 16.81 -8.12
CA LEU A 108 11.25 16.29 -6.75
C LEU A 108 11.70 14.84 -6.85
N HIS A 109 13.00 14.59 -6.62
CA HIS A 109 13.54 13.23 -6.56
C HIS A 109 13.13 12.56 -5.25
N PHE A 110 12.01 11.83 -5.26
CA PHE A 110 11.75 10.83 -4.24
C PHE A 110 12.65 9.62 -4.54
N ARG A 111 13.52 9.27 -3.58
CA ARG A 111 14.22 7.98 -3.61
C ARG A 111 13.21 6.89 -3.29
N LEU A 112 12.57 6.36 -4.31
CA LEU A 112 11.78 5.15 -4.22
C LEU A 112 12.67 3.98 -4.63
N ASP A 113 12.62 2.92 -3.83
CA ASP A 113 13.27 1.66 -4.15
C ASP A 113 12.42 0.95 -5.21
N TRP A 114 12.75 1.19 -6.48
CA TRP A 114 12.05 0.67 -7.64
C TRP A 114 12.09 -0.86 -7.71
N ASP A 115 13.16 -1.46 -7.20
CA ASP A 115 13.39 -2.92 -7.23
C ASP A 115 12.47 -3.66 -6.25
N SER A 116 11.88 -2.95 -5.29
CA SER A 116 10.96 -3.52 -4.31
C SER A 116 9.50 -3.60 -4.81
N ILE A 117 9.17 -3.02 -5.97
CA ILE A 117 7.83 -3.09 -6.56
C ILE A 117 7.76 -4.33 -7.45
N PRO A 118 7.15 -5.45 -7.01
CA PRO A 118 7.04 -6.64 -7.85
C PRO A 118 6.35 -6.29 -9.17
N GLU A 119 6.88 -6.79 -10.26
CA GLU A 119 6.27 -6.64 -11.57
C GLU A 119 4.82 -7.14 -11.53
N ILE A 120 3.90 -6.38 -12.08
CA ILE A 120 2.49 -6.77 -12.09
C ILE A 120 2.38 -7.90 -13.10
N ALA A 121 2.04 -9.10 -12.64
CA ALA A 121 1.66 -10.18 -13.53
C ALA A 121 0.63 -9.65 -14.53
N ASP A 122 0.75 -10.08 -15.78
CA ASP A 122 -0.14 -9.65 -16.87
C ASP A 122 -1.57 -10.20 -16.63
N THR A 123 -2.29 -9.53 -15.72
CA THR A 123 -3.67 -9.87 -15.37
C THR A 123 -4.60 -9.09 -16.29
N ALA A 124 -5.80 -9.63 -16.55
CA ALA A 124 -6.83 -8.97 -17.35
C ALA A 124 -7.53 -7.80 -16.61
N ASP A 125 -6.91 -7.26 -15.56
CA ASP A 125 -7.49 -6.21 -14.72
C ASP A 125 -7.69 -4.89 -15.49
N THR A 126 -8.79 -4.22 -15.20
CA THR A 126 -8.97 -2.82 -15.57
C THR A 126 -7.96 -1.93 -14.84
N PRO A 127 -7.69 -0.70 -15.32
CA PRO A 127 -6.81 0.24 -14.60
C PRO A 127 -7.23 0.45 -13.14
N GLU A 128 -8.54 0.56 -12.89
CA GLU A 128 -9.12 0.71 -11.55
C GLU A 128 -8.87 -0.52 -10.67
N GLU A 129 -9.06 -1.71 -11.21
CA GLU A 129 -8.80 -2.96 -10.51
C GLU A 129 -7.31 -3.14 -10.19
N ALA A 130 -6.42 -2.77 -11.10
CA ALA A 130 -4.99 -2.79 -10.87
C ALA A 130 -4.57 -1.81 -9.77
N PHE A 131 -5.18 -0.62 -9.72
CA PHE A 131 -4.98 0.33 -8.62
C PHE A 131 -5.42 -0.26 -7.28
N ASP A 132 -6.65 -0.78 -7.19
CA ASP A 132 -7.19 -1.34 -5.96
C ASP A 132 -6.43 -2.58 -5.48
N ARG A 133 -6.05 -3.47 -6.40
CA ARG A 133 -5.21 -4.64 -6.08
C ARG A 133 -3.86 -4.22 -5.53
N ARG A 134 -3.20 -3.27 -6.16
CA ARG A 134 -1.88 -2.82 -5.71
C ARG A 134 -1.96 -2.10 -4.36
N TRP A 135 -3.01 -1.31 -4.13
CA TRP A 135 -3.29 -0.74 -2.82
C TRP A 135 -3.47 -1.84 -1.76
N ALA A 136 -4.26 -2.86 -2.05
CA ALA A 136 -4.48 -3.97 -1.13
C ALA A 136 -3.18 -4.72 -0.79
N LEU A 137 -2.33 -4.98 -1.79
CA LEU A 137 -1.01 -5.59 -1.60
C LEU A 137 -0.11 -4.70 -0.73
N THR A 138 -0.13 -3.38 -0.92
CA THR A 138 0.65 -2.44 -0.10
C THR A 138 0.21 -2.50 1.37
N VAL A 139 -1.10 -2.54 1.63
CA VAL A 139 -1.63 -2.67 3.00
C VAL A 139 -1.20 -3.98 3.65
N VAL A 140 -1.32 -5.12 2.93
CA VAL A 140 -0.89 -6.43 3.44
C VAL A 140 0.61 -6.47 3.69
N HIS A 141 1.41 -5.93 2.77
CA HIS A 141 2.87 -5.87 2.92
C HIS A 141 3.29 -5.07 4.16
N ARG A 142 2.65 -3.93 4.41
CA ARG A 142 2.90 -3.13 5.63
C ARG A 142 2.53 -3.89 6.90
N ALA A 143 1.39 -4.58 6.90
CA ALA A 143 0.99 -5.40 8.02
C ALA A 143 1.98 -6.54 8.27
N MET A 144 2.48 -7.21 7.21
CA MET A 144 3.52 -8.24 7.31
C MET A 144 4.84 -7.68 7.87
N ALA A 145 5.26 -6.49 7.44
CA ALA A 145 6.46 -5.83 7.98
C ALA A 145 6.31 -5.53 9.48
N ARG A 146 5.10 -5.20 9.95
CA ARG A 146 4.81 -5.04 11.39
C ARG A 146 4.90 -6.37 12.14
N VAL A 147 4.34 -7.46 11.59
CA VAL A 147 4.48 -8.81 12.17
C VAL A 147 5.95 -9.23 12.27
N HIS A 148 6.74 -8.94 11.22
CA HIS A 148 8.18 -9.21 11.23
C HIS A 148 8.88 -8.46 12.38
N LYS A 149 8.63 -7.17 12.54
CA LYS A 149 9.20 -6.37 13.64
C LYS A 149 8.78 -6.89 15.03
N GLU A 150 7.54 -7.34 15.18
CA GLU A 150 7.07 -7.96 16.43
C GLU A 150 7.80 -9.30 16.71
N ALA A 151 8.05 -10.10 15.67
CA ALA A 151 8.82 -11.32 15.75
C ALA A 151 10.28 -11.05 16.13
N GLU A 152 10.90 -10.04 15.54
CA GLU A 152 12.24 -9.57 15.87
C GLU A 152 12.33 -9.14 17.34
N ALA A 153 11.46 -8.24 17.77
CA ALA A 153 11.44 -7.74 19.15
C ALA A 153 11.21 -8.83 20.20
N SER A 154 10.54 -9.94 19.82
CA SER A 154 10.29 -11.11 20.68
C SER A 154 11.29 -12.25 20.53
N GLY A 155 12.36 -12.07 19.72
CA GLY A 155 13.38 -13.11 19.49
C GLY A 155 12.87 -14.32 18.69
N ARG A 156 11.79 -14.19 17.92
CA ARG A 156 11.13 -15.27 17.18
C ARG A 156 11.31 -15.19 15.67
N LEU A 157 12.37 -14.53 15.19
CA LEU A 157 12.62 -14.35 13.74
C LEU A 157 12.74 -15.68 12.98
N ILE A 158 13.44 -16.68 13.56
CA ILE A 158 13.62 -18.00 12.92
C ILE A 158 12.25 -18.66 12.71
N LEU A 159 11.40 -18.66 13.74
CA LEU A 159 10.05 -19.19 13.65
C LEU A 159 9.21 -18.41 12.64
N PHE A 160 9.27 -17.07 12.65
CA PHE A 160 8.56 -16.23 11.68
C PHE A 160 9.02 -16.52 10.24
N ALA A 161 10.32 -16.59 9.99
CA ALA A 161 10.86 -16.88 8.66
C ALA A 161 10.37 -18.22 8.11
N ALA A 162 10.35 -19.28 8.96
CA ALA A 162 9.86 -20.59 8.58
C ALA A 162 8.34 -20.63 8.32
N LEU A 163 7.55 -19.80 9.01
CA LEU A 163 6.09 -19.82 8.93
C LEU A 163 5.50 -18.79 7.96
N SER A 164 6.23 -17.73 7.64
CA SER A 164 5.73 -16.63 6.79
C SER A 164 5.22 -17.07 5.40
N PRO A 165 5.79 -18.09 4.72
CA PRO A 165 5.23 -18.57 3.45
C PRO A 165 3.81 -19.11 3.57
N PHE A 166 3.42 -19.63 4.74
CA PHE A 166 2.10 -20.21 4.97
C PHE A 166 1.04 -19.22 5.42
N VAL A 167 1.40 -17.95 5.58
CA VAL A 167 0.46 -16.94 6.10
C VAL A 167 -0.58 -16.58 5.06
N LEU A 168 -0.15 -16.38 3.82
CA LEU A 168 -0.99 -15.93 2.70
C LEU A 168 -1.41 -17.07 1.76
N THR A 169 -0.73 -18.21 1.81
CA THR A 169 -0.99 -19.38 0.96
C THR A 169 -1.39 -20.59 1.78
N GLU A 170 -2.16 -21.49 1.19
CA GLU A 170 -2.40 -22.79 1.80
C GLU A 170 -1.15 -23.66 1.66
N PRO A 171 -0.79 -24.39 2.74
CA PRO A 171 0.38 -25.25 2.70
C PRO A 171 0.14 -26.47 1.79
N GLU A 172 1.15 -26.84 1.06
CA GLU A 172 1.19 -28.14 0.36
C GLU A 172 1.14 -29.29 1.35
N PRO A 173 0.62 -30.47 0.95
CA PRO A 173 0.64 -31.66 1.78
C PRO A 173 2.06 -32.00 2.25
N GLY A 174 2.25 -32.18 3.55
CA GLY A 174 3.56 -32.47 4.15
C GLY A 174 4.41 -31.23 4.52
N ALA A 175 4.04 -30.03 4.10
CA ALA A 175 4.83 -28.83 4.39
C ALA A 175 4.96 -28.52 5.90
N TYR A 176 3.89 -28.74 6.67
CA TYR A 176 3.94 -28.54 8.12
C TYR A 176 4.80 -29.60 8.82
N GLU A 177 4.81 -30.83 8.33
CA GLU A 177 5.65 -31.92 8.82
C GLU A 177 7.15 -31.60 8.60
N GLN A 178 7.49 -31.07 7.44
CA GLN A 178 8.87 -30.67 7.12
C GLN A 178 9.36 -29.57 8.07
N VAL A 179 8.61 -28.48 8.21
CA VAL A 179 8.98 -27.37 9.11
C VAL A 179 9.00 -27.82 10.57
N ALA A 180 8.09 -28.74 10.96
CA ALA A 180 8.06 -29.31 12.31
C ALA A 180 9.35 -30.09 12.63
N ALA A 181 9.86 -30.86 11.66
CA ALA A 181 11.14 -31.58 11.81
C ALA A 181 12.34 -30.62 11.91
N GLU A 182 12.39 -29.59 11.06
CA GLU A 182 13.45 -28.57 11.06
C GLU A 182 13.53 -27.78 12.36
N LEU A 183 12.36 -27.43 12.93
CA LEU A 183 12.28 -26.65 14.17
C LEU A 183 12.18 -27.48 15.44
N HIS A 184 12.24 -28.80 15.34
CA HIS A 184 12.05 -29.73 16.48
C HIS A 184 10.73 -29.50 17.24
N LEU A 185 9.66 -29.20 16.50
CA LEU A 185 8.31 -28.97 17.02
C LEU A 185 7.33 -30.04 16.52
N SER A 186 6.16 -30.15 17.16
CA SER A 186 5.09 -30.99 16.62
C SER A 186 4.37 -30.30 15.45
N ARG A 187 3.81 -31.10 14.52
CA ARG A 187 2.96 -30.61 13.44
C ARG A 187 1.81 -29.72 13.96
N SER A 188 1.20 -30.13 15.07
CA SER A 188 0.12 -29.36 15.69
C SER A 188 0.60 -27.99 16.24
N ALA A 189 1.82 -27.93 16.77
CA ALA A 189 2.42 -26.65 17.20
C ALA A 189 2.66 -25.72 16.01
N ILE A 190 3.14 -26.24 14.88
CA ILE A 190 3.29 -25.46 13.64
C ILE A 190 1.94 -24.93 13.15
N ALA A 191 0.92 -25.80 13.05
CA ALA A 191 -0.43 -25.38 12.60
C ALA A 191 -1.03 -24.30 13.51
N MET A 192 -0.89 -24.45 14.83
CA MET A 192 -1.31 -23.43 15.80
C MET A 192 -0.53 -22.12 15.68
N ALA A 193 0.77 -22.20 15.40
CA ALA A 193 1.61 -21.01 15.22
C ALA A 193 1.23 -20.26 13.93
N VAL A 194 1.03 -20.95 12.80
CA VAL A 194 0.53 -20.35 11.56
C VAL A 194 -0.85 -19.73 11.78
N HIS A 195 -1.76 -20.42 12.46
CA HIS A 195 -3.08 -19.87 12.75
C HIS A 195 -3.01 -18.55 13.54
N ARG A 196 -2.18 -18.51 14.61
CA ARG A 196 -1.96 -17.28 15.39
C ARG A 196 -1.35 -16.17 14.55
N LEU A 197 -0.42 -16.52 13.65
CA LEU A 197 0.22 -15.57 12.76
C LEU A 197 -0.79 -14.96 11.76
N ARG A 198 -1.68 -15.78 11.20
CA ARG A 198 -2.79 -15.34 10.32
C ARG A 198 -3.77 -14.41 11.07
N LEU A 199 -4.14 -14.75 12.31
CA LEU A 199 -4.98 -13.87 13.13
C LEU A 199 -4.30 -12.54 13.38
N ARG A 200 -3.01 -12.56 13.76
CA ARG A 200 -2.24 -11.32 14.00
C ARG A 200 -2.13 -10.47 12.76
N LEU A 201 -1.84 -11.08 11.61
CA LEU A 201 -1.83 -10.36 10.33
C LEU A 201 -3.18 -9.70 10.04
N ARG A 202 -4.29 -10.44 10.22
CA ARG A 202 -5.64 -9.88 10.02
C ARG A 202 -5.93 -8.68 10.91
N GLU A 203 -5.53 -8.73 12.19
CA GLU A 203 -5.65 -7.60 13.12
C GLU A 203 -4.85 -6.39 12.64
N LEU A 204 -3.62 -6.60 12.16
CA LEU A 204 -2.77 -5.54 11.68
C LEU A 204 -3.28 -4.95 10.36
N VAL A 205 -3.74 -5.78 9.41
CA VAL A 205 -4.41 -5.30 8.19
C VAL A 205 -5.62 -4.45 8.54
N ARG A 206 -6.44 -4.91 9.49
CA ARG A 206 -7.58 -4.13 10.00
C ARG A 206 -7.15 -2.79 10.61
N SER A 207 -6.05 -2.78 11.36
CA SER A 207 -5.47 -1.55 11.91
C SER A 207 -4.97 -0.61 10.81
N GLU A 208 -4.27 -1.12 9.79
CA GLU A 208 -3.81 -0.33 8.64
C GLU A 208 -5.00 0.29 7.88
N ILE A 209 -6.06 -0.48 7.66
CA ILE A 209 -7.30 0.02 7.02
C ILE A 209 -7.96 1.09 7.88
N ALA A 210 -8.11 0.85 9.19
CA ALA A 210 -8.70 1.82 10.10
C ALA A 210 -7.94 3.16 10.08
N GLU A 211 -6.63 3.11 9.82
CA GLU A 211 -5.80 4.31 9.65
C GLU A 211 -6.09 5.08 8.35
N THR A 212 -6.78 4.49 7.38
CA THR A 212 -7.18 5.16 6.12
C THR A 212 -8.58 5.77 6.16
N LEU A 213 -9.32 5.55 7.23
CA LEU A 213 -10.73 5.92 7.36
C LEU A 213 -10.95 6.91 8.52
N VAL A 214 -11.81 7.88 8.31
CA VAL A 214 -12.31 8.75 9.39
C VAL A 214 -13.38 8.03 10.20
N ASN A 215 -14.26 7.32 9.53
CA ASN A 215 -15.32 6.56 10.17
C ASN A 215 -14.94 5.08 10.31
N HIS A 216 -14.62 4.67 11.53
CA HIS A 216 -14.25 3.28 11.83
C HIS A 216 -15.38 2.26 11.58
N SER A 217 -16.66 2.68 11.45
CA SER A 217 -17.74 1.77 11.10
C SER A 217 -17.60 1.18 9.69
N ALA A 218 -16.84 1.84 8.80
CA ALA A 218 -16.58 1.38 7.44
C ALA A 218 -15.42 0.37 7.31
N VAL A 219 -14.71 0.06 8.40
CA VAL A 219 -13.52 -0.83 8.36
C VAL A 219 -13.85 -2.21 7.81
N GLU A 220 -14.98 -2.80 8.20
CA GLU A 220 -15.37 -4.13 7.72
C GLU A 220 -15.70 -4.13 6.23
N THR A 221 -16.35 -3.09 5.73
CA THR A 221 -16.62 -2.95 4.29
C THR A 221 -15.32 -2.83 3.52
N GLU A 222 -14.37 -2.02 4.01
CA GLU A 222 -13.06 -1.84 3.39
C GLU A 222 -12.22 -3.12 3.42
N MET A 223 -12.30 -3.90 4.51
CA MET A 223 -11.69 -5.23 4.59
C MET A 223 -12.25 -6.17 3.51
N GLN A 224 -13.57 -6.15 3.28
CA GLN A 224 -14.20 -6.96 2.23
C GLN A 224 -13.74 -6.54 0.83
N GLU A 225 -13.65 -5.23 0.56
CA GLU A 225 -13.14 -4.70 -0.70
C GLU A 225 -11.66 -5.07 -0.92
N LEU A 226 -10.81 -4.97 0.13
CA LEU A 226 -9.42 -5.41 0.08
C LEU A 226 -9.32 -6.90 -0.28
N MET A 227 -10.11 -7.74 0.40
CA MET A 227 -10.12 -9.18 0.11
C MET A 227 -10.63 -9.48 -1.30
N ALA A 228 -11.61 -8.72 -1.80
CA ALA A 228 -12.11 -8.85 -3.17
C ALA A 228 -11.04 -8.46 -4.21
N ALA A 229 -10.29 -7.40 -3.95
CA ALA A 229 -9.20 -6.95 -4.82
C ALA A 229 -8.03 -7.95 -4.91
N LEU A 230 -7.78 -8.71 -3.84
CA LEU A 230 -6.71 -9.73 -3.80
C LEU A 230 -7.11 -11.08 -4.42
N ARG A 231 -8.41 -11.37 -4.59
CA ARG A 231 -8.90 -12.65 -5.14
C ARG A 231 -8.94 -12.70 -6.67
N LYS A 232 -8.88 -11.55 -7.31
CA LYS A 232 -8.82 -11.42 -8.77
C LYS A 232 -7.39 -11.61 -9.26
#